data_d766a6ed05e2b8dc9be912d51ff1d56b
#
_entry.id   d766a6ed05e2b8dc9be912d51ff1d56b
#
_cell.length_a   1.000
_cell.length_b   1.000
_cell.length_c   1.000
_cell.angle_alpha   90.00
_cell.angle_beta   90.00
_cell.angle_gamma   90.00
#
_symmetry.space_group_name_H-M   'P 1'
#
loop_
_entity.id
_entity.type
_entity.pdbx_description
1 polymer ?
#
loop_
_entity_poly.entity_id
_entity_poly.type
_entity_poly.pdbx_seq_one_letter_code
_entity_poly.pdbx_strand_id
1 'polypeptide(L)'
;MPTIAAVEAGKKVALANKETLVAGGCYVMPLAARHKAPIVPIDSEHSAIFQCLTGEKSPVRRLIVTCSGGAFRDRSREELAHVTVEQALKHPQWRMGDKITIDSATLVNKGFEVIEAHWLFGVPAERISVLIHPQSIVHSMVEFGDGAIKAQLGSPDMRTPIAMRSVFRSASTVRWRLSALQSTPPSPSPKSIGSNTRHSTSLRLSAARRHGRLHDERR
;
A
#
# COMPACT_ATOMS: atom_id res chain seq x y z
N MET A 1 -13.82 -15.88 -8.85
CA MET A 1 -12.81 -15.57 -7.80
C MET A 1 -13.55 -15.35 -6.47
N PRO A 2 -13.06 -15.88 -5.33
CA PRO A 2 -13.77 -15.78 -4.04
C PRO A 2 -14.10 -14.36 -3.61
N THR A 3 -13.17 -13.40 -3.80
CA THR A 3 -13.38 -12.00 -3.47
C THR A 3 -14.54 -11.38 -4.24
N ILE A 4 -14.63 -11.64 -5.54
CA ILE A 4 -15.71 -11.12 -6.39
C ILE A 4 -17.05 -11.66 -5.91
N ALA A 5 -17.15 -12.98 -5.70
CA ALA A 5 -18.39 -13.60 -5.21
C ALA A 5 -18.82 -13.06 -3.83
N ALA A 6 -17.87 -12.81 -2.94
CA ALA A 6 -18.17 -12.20 -1.64
C ALA A 6 -18.67 -10.75 -1.78
N VAL A 7 -18.06 -9.98 -2.68
CA VAL A 7 -18.45 -8.59 -2.96
C VAL A 7 -19.85 -8.54 -3.58
N GLU A 8 -20.15 -9.38 -4.59
CA GLU A 8 -21.45 -9.48 -5.23
C GLU A 8 -22.56 -9.89 -4.25
N ALA A 9 -22.21 -10.71 -3.25
CA ALA A 9 -23.11 -11.05 -2.15
C ALA A 9 -23.24 -9.95 -1.07
N GLY A 10 -22.69 -8.74 -1.29
CA GLY A 10 -22.73 -7.63 -0.36
C GLY A 10 -21.95 -7.86 0.95
N LYS A 11 -21.05 -8.85 0.96
CA LYS A 11 -20.29 -9.19 2.18
C LYS A 11 -19.10 -8.27 2.35
N LYS A 12 -18.85 -7.89 3.59
CA LYS A 12 -17.61 -7.22 3.98
C LYS A 12 -16.42 -8.16 3.81
N VAL A 13 -15.40 -7.73 3.09
CA VAL A 13 -14.21 -8.53 2.80
C VAL A 13 -13.03 -8.04 3.64
N ALA A 14 -12.45 -8.92 4.45
CA ALA A 14 -11.15 -8.72 5.08
C ALA A 14 -10.08 -9.21 4.08
N LEU A 15 -9.44 -8.28 3.38
CA LEU A 15 -8.54 -8.62 2.30
C LEU A 15 -7.12 -8.80 2.82
N ALA A 16 -6.64 -10.06 2.78
CA ALA A 16 -5.26 -10.41 3.10
C ALA A 16 -4.43 -10.69 1.82
N ASN A 17 -5.09 -11.04 0.71
CA ASN A 17 -4.44 -11.32 -0.57
C ASN A 17 -4.36 -10.02 -1.39
N LYS A 18 -3.21 -9.35 -1.32
CA LYS A 18 -2.96 -8.09 -2.03
C LYS A 18 -2.99 -8.24 -3.55
N GLU A 19 -2.66 -9.41 -4.07
CA GLU A 19 -2.64 -9.68 -5.50
C GLU A 19 -4.03 -9.50 -6.14
N THR A 20 -5.09 -9.63 -5.36
CA THR A 20 -6.45 -9.36 -5.83
C THR A 20 -6.61 -7.91 -6.31
N LEU A 21 -6.08 -6.94 -5.58
CA LEU A 21 -6.12 -5.52 -5.97
C LEU A 21 -5.01 -5.16 -6.95
N VAL A 22 -3.86 -5.79 -6.85
CA VAL A 22 -2.76 -5.59 -7.81
C VAL A 22 -3.19 -5.98 -9.23
N ALA A 23 -3.84 -7.14 -9.37
CA ALA A 23 -4.28 -7.65 -10.67
C ALA A 23 -5.63 -7.10 -11.14
N GLY A 24 -6.53 -6.75 -10.22
CA GLY A 24 -7.92 -6.45 -10.54
C GLY A 24 -8.55 -5.29 -9.77
N GLY A 25 -7.76 -4.41 -9.17
CA GLY A 25 -8.28 -3.30 -8.35
C GLY A 25 -9.23 -2.38 -9.10
N CYS A 26 -8.96 -2.13 -10.39
CA CYS A 26 -9.82 -1.32 -11.26
C CYS A 26 -11.22 -1.93 -11.46
N TYR A 27 -11.37 -3.23 -11.28
CA TYR A 27 -12.66 -3.93 -11.37
C TYR A 27 -13.27 -4.14 -9.98
N VAL A 28 -12.46 -4.61 -9.02
CA VAL A 28 -12.92 -5.00 -7.67
C VAL A 28 -13.43 -3.81 -6.87
N MET A 29 -12.74 -2.67 -6.89
CA MET A 29 -13.13 -1.52 -6.08
C MET A 29 -14.44 -0.86 -6.53
N PRO A 30 -14.69 -0.63 -7.84
CA PRO A 30 -16.01 -0.16 -8.31
C PRO A 30 -17.12 -1.17 -8.03
N LEU A 31 -16.84 -2.47 -8.14
CA LEU A 31 -17.81 -3.52 -7.83
C LEU A 31 -18.17 -3.49 -6.34
N ALA A 32 -17.18 -3.38 -5.46
CA ALA A 32 -17.37 -3.27 -4.02
C ALA A 32 -18.20 -2.04 -3.64
N ALA A 33 -17.94 -0.91 -4.27
CA ALA A 33 -18.74 0.31 -4.08
C ALA A 33 -20.20 0.14 -4.50
N ARG A 34 -20.45 -0.49 -5.65
CA ARG A 34 -21.79 -0.78 -6.19
C ARG A 34 -22.60 -1.67 -5.25
N HIS A 35 -21.99 -2.73 -4.73
CA HIS A 35 -22.62 -3.69 -3.83
C HIS A 35 -22.60 -3.27 -2.36
N LYS A 36 -22.05 -2.09 -2.04
CA LYS A 36 -21.86 -1.59 -0.66
C LYS A 36 -21.11 -2.61 0.22
N ALA A 37 -20.18 -3.34 -0.39
CA ALA A 37 -19.37 -4.39 0.23
C ALA A 37 -18.00 -3.82 0.63
N PRO A 38 -17.80 -3.40 1.90
CA PRO A 38 -16.53 -2.78 2.31
C PRO A 38 -15.37 -3.77 2.18
N ILE A 39 -14.26 -3.32 1.59
CA ILE A 39 -12.99 -4.03 1.59
C ILE A 39 -12.12 -3.40 2.69
N VAL A 40 -11.66 -4.22 3.63
CA VAL A 40 -10.83 -3.78 4.76
C VAL A 40 -9.48 -4.47 4.67
N PRO A 41 -8.38 -3.72 4.69
CA PRO A 41 -7.05 -4.31 4.57
C PRO A 41 -6.66 -5.09 5.81
N ILE A 42 -6.00 -6.23 5.59
CA ILE A 42 -5.34 -7.04 6.63
C ILE A 42 -3.82 -6.87 6.56
N ASP A 43 -3.27 -6.50 5.41
CA ASP A 43 -1.86 -6.21 5.27
C ASP A 43 -1.44 -5.13 6.29
N SER A 44 -0.30 -5.31 6.95
CA SER A 44 0.10 -4.50 8.12
C SER A 44 0.23 -3.02 7.78
N GLU A 45 0.83 -2.70 6.66
CA GLU A 45 1.05 -1.34 6.19
C GLU A 45 -0.27 -0.64 5.83
N HIS A 46 -1.16 -1.34 5.15
CA HIS A 46 -2.48 -0.81 4.78
C HIS A 46 -3.41 -0.72 5.99
N SER A 47 -3.34 -1.67 6.91
CA SER A 47 -4.04 -1.58 8.20
C SER A 47 -3.58 -0.36 9.00
N ALA A 48 -2.28 -0.06 8.99
CA ALA A 48 -1.71 1.12 9.63
C ALA A 48 -2.24 2.42 9.01
N ILE A 49 -2.26 2.52 7.69
CA ILE A 49 -2.85 3.66 6.97
C ILE A 49 -4.33 3.80 7.33
N PHE A 50 -5.08 2.70 7.29
CA PHE A 50 -6.50 2.68 7.64
C PHE A 50 -6.74 3.23 9.06
N GLN A 51 -5.91 2.84 10.04
CA GLN A 51 -5.98 3.34 11.42
C GLN A 51 -5.68 4.85 11.49
N CYS A 52 -4.68 5.34 10.76
CA CYS A 52 -4.33 6.75 10.70
C CYS A 52 -5.45 7.60 10.09
N LEU A 53 -6.22 7.04 9.17
CA LEU A 53 -7.33 7.72 8.50
C LEU A 53 -8.64 7.65 9.28
N THR A 54 -8.75 6.76 10.27
CA THR A 54 -9.97 6.60 11.05
C THR A 54 -10.29 7.86 11.85
N GLY A 55 -11.50 8.42 11.63
CA GLY A 55 -11.97 9.65 12.29
C GLY A 55 -11.33 10.94 11.76
N GLU A 56 -10.43 10.87 10.78
CA GLU A 56 -9.77 12.03 10.20
C GLU A 56 -10.69 12.74 9.19
N LYS A 57 -10.62 14.08 9.21
CA LYS A 57 -11.39 14.94 8.30
C LYS A 57 -10.48 15.71 7.33
N SER A 58 -9.21 15.89 7.68
CA SER A 58 -8.23 16.55 6.84
C SER A 58 -7.97 15.76 5.56
N PRO A 59 -7.83 16.41 4.40
CA PRO A 59 -7.52 15.73 3.15
C PRO A 59 -6.14 15.09 3.21
N VAL A 60 -6.02 13.91 2.64
CA VAL A 60 -4.73 13.22 2.50
C VAL A 60 -3.85 13.95 1.51
N ARG A 61 -2.68 14.37 1.94
CA ARG A 61 -1.64 14.91 1.07
C ARG A 61 -0.80 13.80 0.44
N ARG A 62 -0.35 12.85 1.27
CA ARG A 62 0.52 11.77 0.86
C ARG A 62 0.39 10.56 1.80
N LEU A 63 0.55 9.36 1.23
CA LEU A 63 0.75 8.13 1.99
C LEU A 63 2.26 7.81 2.05
N ILE A 64 2.72 7.30 3.18
CA ILE A 64 4.10 6.88 3.39
C ILE A 64 4.07 5.43 3.87
N VAL A 65 4.36 4.52 2.94
CA VAL A 65 4.41 3.07 3.20
C VAL A 65 5.81 2.72 3.66
N THR A 66 5.95 2.13 4.83
CA THR A 66 7.26 1.72 5.34
C THR A 66 7.63 0.31 4.91
N CYS A 67 8.90 -0.03 4.92
CA CYS A 67 9.39 -1.39 4.74
C CYS A 67 10.70 -1.61 5.50
N SER A 68 11.00 -2.87 5.81
CA SER A 68 12.29 -3.24 6.41
C SER A 68 13.48 -3.06 5.46
N GLY A 69 13.20 -3.01 4.15
CA GLY A 69 14.19 -3.05 3.09
C GLY A 69 14.57 -4.47 2.63
N GLY A 70 14.02 -5.51 3.26
CA GLY A 70 14.27 -6.91 2.92
C GLY A 70 15.65 -7.42 3.32
N ALA A 71 15.96 -8.66 2.92
CA ALA A 71 17.19 -9.35 3.28
C ALA A 71 18.45 -8.71 2.67
N PHE A 72 18.31 -7.94 1.61
CA PHE A 72 19.43 -7.43 0.81
C PHE A 72 19.60 -5.90 0.86
N ARG A 73 18.91 -5.21 1.77
CA ARG A 73 18.91 -3.74 1.82
C ARG A 73 20.29 -3.10 1.94
N ASP A 74 21.23 -3.79 2.59
CA ASP A 74 22.58 -3.26 2.86
C ASP A 74 23.62 -3.79 1.86
N ARG A 75 23.20 -4.51 0.79
CA ARG A 75 24.08 -5.05 -0.23
C ARG A 75 24.24 -4.13 -1.42
N SER A 76 25.44 -4.10 -1.98
CA SER A 76 25.71 -3.41 -3.23
C SER A 76 25.11 -4.17 -4.43
N ARG A 77 25.03 -3.49 -5.58
CA ARG A 77 24.50 -4.10 -6.81
C ARG A 77 25.37 -5.27 -7.27
N GLU A 78 26.69 -5.17 -7.08
CA GLU A 78 27.66 -6.22 -7.44
C GLU A 78 27.45 -7.45 -6.55
N GLU A 79 27.23 -7.25 -5.26
CA GLU A 79 26.96 -8.34 -4.33
C GLU A 79 25.65 -9.06 -4.61
N LEU A 80 24.63 -8.32 -5.14
CA LEU A 80 23.33 -8.91 -5.50
C LEU A 80 23.44 -9.92 -6.64
N ALA A 81 24.47 -9.85 -7.50
CA ALA A 81 24.68 -10.81 -8.59
C ALA A 81 25.01 -12.23 -8.10
N HIS A 82 25.41 -12.38 -6.84
CA HIS A 82 25.90 -13.64 -6.25
C HIS A 82 25.03 -14.13 -5.07
N VAL A 83 23.85 -13.53 -4.86
CA VAL A 83 22.97 -13.95 -3.77
C VAL A 83 22.29 -15.28 -4.07
N THR A 84 22.06 -16.06 -3.01
CA THR A 84 21.39 -17.36 -3.11
C THR A 84 19.94 -17.28 -2.63
N VAL A 85 19.14 -18.30 -2.96
CA VAL A 85 17.75 -18.44 -2.50
C VAL A 85 17.70 -18.49 -0.97
N GLU A 86 18.62 -19.22 -0.34
CA GLU A 86 18.69 -19.36 1.11
C GLU A 86 18.95 -18.01 1.81
N GLN A 87 19.73 -17.14 1.16
CA GLN A 87 19.97 -15.78 1.65
C GLN A 87 18.71 -14.91 1.49
N ALA A 88 17.99 -15.03 0.37
CA ALA A 88 16.75 -14.31 0.12
C ALA A 88 15.63 -14.70 1.09
N LEU A 89 15.59 -15.96 1.52
CA LEU A 89 14.62 -16.48 2.49
C LEU A 89 14.88 -16.06 3.95
N LYS A 90 15.99 -15.38 4.24
CA LYS A 90 16.30 -14.87 5.59
C LYS A 90 15.80 -13.44 5.78
N HIS A 91 14.49 -13.29 6.05
CA HIS A 91 13.93 -11.97 6.37
C HIS A 91 14.41 -11.50 7.76
N PRO A 92 14.85 -10.22 7.91
CA PRO A 92 15.45 -9.73 9.15
C PRO A 92 14.48 -9.60 10.33
N GLN A 93 13.18 -9.38 10.09
CA GLN A 93 12.19 -9.04 11.11
C GLN A 93 11.00 -10.01 11.17
N TRP A 94 10.56 -10.53 10.02
CA TRP A 94 9.34 -11.32 9.90
C TRP A 94 9.63 -12.79 9.58
N ARG A 95 8.86 -13.69 10.19
CA ARG A 95 8.78 -15.09 9.75
C ARG A 95 7.55 -15.23 8.86
N MET A 96 7.76 -15.41 7.58
CA MET A 96 6.72 -15.43 6.55
C MET A 96 6.87 -16.66 5.66
N GLY A 97 5.88 -16.91 4.78
CA GLY A 97 6.01 -17.90 3.73
C GLY A 97 7.07 -17.50 2.69
N ASP A 98 7.56 -18.49 1.95
CA ASP A 98 8.70 -18.35 1.03
C ASP A 98 8.44 -17.28 -0.05
N LYS A 99 7.27 -17.32 -0.68
CA LYS A 99 6.91 -16.35 -1.74
C LYS A 99 7.03 -14.90 -1.27
N ILE A 100 6.37 -14.54 -0.17
CA ILE A 100 6.39 -13.15 0.31
C ILE A 100 7.77 -12.75 0.86
N THR A 101 8.56 -13.70 1.34
CA THR A 101 9.94 -13.46 1.79
C THR A 101 10.84 -13.09 0.61
N ILE A 102 10.72 -13.80 -0.52
CA ILE A 102 11.42 -13.46 -1.76
C ILE A 102 10.94 -12.11 -2.31
N ASP A 103 9.63 -11.87 -2.34
CA ASP A 103 9.06 -10.58 -2.77
C ASP A 103 9.58 -9.43 -1.91
N SER A 104 9.77 -9.65 -0.60
CA SER A 104 10.36 -8.66 0.31
C SER A 104 11.84 -8.40 -0.01
N ALA A 105 12.62 -9.47 -0.23
CA ALA A 105 14.06 -9.37 -0.56
C ALA A 105 14.31 -8.57 -1.84
N THR A 106 13.38 -8.63 -2.80
CA THR A 106 13.45 -7.94 -4.09
C THR A 106 12.70 -6.61 -4.12
N LEU A 107 12.03 -6.22 -3.02
CA LEU A 107 11.11 -5.09 -2.91
C LEU A 107 9.86 -5.18 -3.82
N VAL A 108 9.63 -6.29 -4.49
CA VAL A 108 8.40 -6.55 -5.28
C VAL A 108 7.17 -6.49 -4.39
N ASN A 109 7.24 -7.05 -3.18
CA ASN A 109 6.16 -6.92 -2.20
C ASN A 109 5.77 -5.46 -1.96
N LYS A 110 6.76 -4.58 -1.81
CA LYS A 110 6.51 -3.14 -1.60
C LYS A 110 5.92 -2.47 -2.83
N GLY A 111 6.31 -2.89 -4.02
CA GLY A 111 5.67 -2.46 -5.26
C GLY A 111 4.18 -2.85 -5.32
N PHE A 112 3.85 -4.07 -4.93
CA PHE A 112 2.45 -4.53 -4.83
C PHE A 112 1.67 -3.71 -3.80
N GLU A 113 2.27 -3.40 -2.68
CA GLU A 113 1.64 -2.59 -1.62
C GLU A 113 1.37 -1.15 -2.06
N VAL A 114 2.22 -0.55 -2.88
CA VAL A 114 1.94 0.77 -3.48
C VAL A 114 0.69 0.71 -4.38
N ILE A 115 0.57 -0.34 -5.20
CA ILE A 115 -0.59 -0.55 -6.08
C ILE A 115 -1.85 -0.82 -5.23
N GLU A 116 -1.74 -1.64 -4.21
CA GLU A 116 -2.84 -1.93 -3.29
C GLU A 116 -3.31 -0.68 -2.56
N ALA A 117 -2.39 0.15 -2.03
CA ALA A 117 -2.70 1.41 -1.37
C ALA A 117 -3.42 2.39 -2.30
N HIS A 118 -3.00 2.45 -3.58
CA HIS A 118 -3.69 3.25 -4.59
C HIS A 118 -5.17 2.87 -4.69
N TRP A 119 -5.46 1.58 -4.81
CA TRP A 119 -6.83 1.09 -4.95
C TRP A 119 -7.64 1.23 -3.66
N LEU A 120 -7.08 0.87 -2.51
CA LEU A 120 -7.77 0.90 -1.23
C LEU A 120 -8.15 2.32 -0.80
N PHE A 121 -7.23 3.26 -0.98
CA PHE A 121 -7.38 4.62 -0.43
C PHE A 121 -7.65 5.68 -1.51
N GLY A 122 -7.68 5.32 -2.79
CA GLY A 122 -7.93 6.24 -3.89
C GLY A 122 -6.85 7.32 -4.06
N VAL A 123 -5.66 7.10 -3.50
CA VAL A 123 -4.54 8.06 -3.59
C VAL A 123 -3.72 7.76 -4.85
N PRO A 124 -3.44 8.74 -5.72
CA PRO A 124 -2.59 8.54 -6.87
C PRO A 124 -1.20 8.03 -6.49
N ALA A 125 -0.61 7.17 -7.34
CA ALA A 125 0.68 6.52 -7.06
C ALA A 125 1.81 7.55 -6.82
N GLU A 126 1.75 8.70 -7.46
CA GLU A 126 2.71 9.81 -7.30
C GLU A 126 2.68 10.43 -5.89
N ARG A 127 1.59 10.19 -5.15
CA ARG A 127 1.43 10.62 -3.75
C ARG A 127 1.58 9.49 -2.75
N ILE A 128 2.12 8.36 -3.18
CA ILE A 128 2.47 7.23 -2.32
C ILE A 128 3.99 7.09 -2.34
N SER A 129 4.63 7.34 -1.22
CA SER A 129 6.08 7.19 -1.06
C SER A 129 6.42 5.96 -0.23
N VAL A 130 7.58 5.38 -0.52
CA VAL A 130 8.13 4.25 0.24
C VAL A 130 9.30 4.75 1.10
N LEU A 131 9.30 4.36 2.37
CA LEU A 131 10.36 4.68 3.31
C LEU A 131 10.95 3.38 3.89
N ILE A 132 12.27 3.21 3.75
CA ILE A 132 12.97 2.12 4.42
C ILE A 132 13.11 2.45 5.90
N HIS A 133 12.54 1.59 6.74
CA HIS A 133 12.55 1.67 8.20
C HIS A 133 12.97 0.31 8.78
N PRO A 134 14.28 0.09 8.96
CA PRO A 134 14.82 -1.23 9.33
C PRO A 134 14.24 -1.81 10.60
N GLN A 135 13.89 -0.98 11.57
CA GLN A 135 13.37 -1.39 12.87
C GLN A 135 11.92 -1.91 12.79
N SER A 136 11.19 -1.57 11.72
CA SER A 136 9.81 -1.97 11.47
C SER A 136 8.84 -1.68 12.63
N ILE A 137 9.11 -0.63 13.40
CA ILE A 137 8.23 -0.17 14.50
C ILE A 137 7.12 0.71 13.95
N VAL A 138 7.43 1.59 13.01
CA VAL A 138 6.44 2.38 12.27
C VAL A 138 5.97 1.55 11.09
N HIS A 139 4.68 1.20 11.07
CA HIS A 139 4.12 0.36 10.01
C HIS A 139 3.70 1.16 8.78
N SER A 140 3.19 2.37 8.94
CA SER A 140 2.96 3.36 7.87
C SER A 140 2.58 4.71 8.47
N MET A 141 2.56 5.74 7.61
CA MET A 141 2.19 7.11 7.99
C MET A 141 1.28 7.73 6.93
N VAL A 142 0.51 8.72 7.37
CA VAL A 142 -0.31 9.56 6.49
C VAL A 142 0.02 11.01 6.75
N GLU A 143 0.40 11.73 5.72
CA GLU A 143 0.58 13.19 5.73
C GLU A 143 -0.71 13.85 5.24
N PHE A 144 -1.21 14.81 6.00
CA PHE A 144 -2.43 15.54 5.71
C PHE A 144 -2.19 16.91 5.11
N GLY A 145 -3.24 17.52 4.56
CA GLY A 145 -3.16 18.81 3.88
C GLY A 145 -2.77 19.99 4.77
N ASP A 146 -3.02 19.88 6.07
CA ASP A 146 -2.62 20.83 7.10
C ASP A 146 -1.15 20.67 7.55
N GLY A 147 -0.44 19.67 6.99
CA GLY A 147 0.94 19.35 7.35
C GLY A 147 1.09 18.38 8.52
N ALA A 148 0.00 17.97 9.17
CA ALA A 148 0.05 16.97 10.21
C ALA A 148 0.43 15.59 9.63
N ILE A 149 1.18 14.80 10.41
CA ILE A 149 1.51 13.41 10.09
C ILE A 149 1.01 12.52 11.20
N LYS A 150 0.19 11.52 10.84
CA LYS A 150 -0.17 10.43 11.74
C LYS A 150 0.62 9.18 11.36
N ALA A 151 1.10 8.46 12.35
CA ALA A 151 1.81 7.21 12.21
C ALA A 151 1.19 6.14 13.09
N GLN A 152 1.10 4.91 12.61
CA GLN A 152 0.77 3.75 13.43
C GLN A 152 2.07 3.02 13.79
N LEU A 153 2.26 2.81 15.07
CA LEU A 153 3.44 2.14 15.63
C LEU A 153 3.01 0.87 16.36
N GLY A 154 3.85 -0.15 16.27
CA GLY A 154 3.62 -1.41 16.99
C GLY A 154 4.74 -2.42 16.75
N SER A 155 4.68 -3.52 17.49
CA SER A 155 5.53 -4.67 17.18
C SER A 155 5.08 -5.33 15.87
N PRO A 156 5.99 -5.97 15.12
CA PRO A 156 5.66 -6.69 13.88
C PRO A 156 4.85 -7.97 14.21
N ASP A 157 3.54 -7.82 14.34
CA ASP A 157 2.61 -8.86 14.74
C ASP A 157 1.30 -8.76 13.96
N MET A 158 1.01 -9.78 13.14
CA MET A 158 -0.22 -9.85 12.34
C MET A 158 -1.50 -9.98 13.15
N ARG A 159 -1.43 -10.32 14.44
CA ARG A 159 -2.60 -10.32 15.33
C ARG A 159 -3.23 -8.94 15.45
N THR A 160 -2.41 -7.88 15.42
CA THR A 160 -2.89 -6.49 15.50
C THR A 160 -3.82 -6.13 14.33
N PRO A 161 -3.44 -6.21 13.05
CA PRO A 161 -4.32 -5.87 11.94
C PRO A 161 -5.54 -6.82 11.85
N ILE A 162 -5.41 -8.09 12.24
CA ILE A 162 -6.52 -9.04 12.28
C ILE A 162 -7.52 -8.66 13.38
N ALA A 163 -7.04 -8.34 14.59
CA ALA A 163 -7.89 -7.93 15.72
C ALA A 163 -8.63 -6.60 15.42
N MET A 164 -7.94 -5.63 14.85
CA MET A 164 -8.53 -4.36 14.42
C MET A 164 -9.74 -4.58 13.50
N ARG A 165 -9.67 -5.58 12.63
CA ARG A 165 -10.78 -5.98 11.76
C ARG A 165 -12.02 -6.41 12.54
N SER A 166 -11.85 -7.09 13.66
CA SER A 166 -12.94 -7.59 14.52
C SER A 166 -13.60 -6.47 15.31
N VAL A 167 -12.83 -5.49 15.75
CA VAL A 167 -13.31 -4.33 16.53
C VAL A 167 -14.08 -3.36 15.64
N PHE A 168 -13.65 -3.11 14.43
CA PHE A 168 -14.37 -2.26 13.46
C PHE A 168 -15.57 -2.99 12.82
N ARG A 169 -16.48 -3.53 13.66
CA ARG A 169 -17.73 -4.14 13.19
C ARG A 169 -18.66 -3.16 12.48
N SER A 170 -18.54 -1.87 12.76
CA SER A 170 -19.40 -0.79 12.26
C SER A 170 -18.65 0.18 11.35
N ALA A 171 -17.93 -0.32 10.35
CA ALA A 171 -17.33 0.54 9.31
C ALA A 171 -18.39 1.02 8.28
N SER A 172 -19.63 1.31 8.74
CA SER A 172 -20.68 1.86 7.89
C SER A 172 -20.47 3.34 7.54
N THR A 173 -19.38 3.97 7.99
CA THR A 173 -19.22 5.43 7.84
C THR A 173 -17.86 5.91 7.39
N VAL A 174 -16.96 5.05 6.94
CA VAL A 174 -15.77 5.55 6.23
C VAL A 174 -16.14 5.73 4.75
N ARG A 175 -16.94 6.77 4.48
CA ARG A 175 -17.06 7.31 3.14
C ARG A 175 -15.74 7.99 2.80
N TRP A 176 -14.86 7.27 2.14
CA TRP A 176 -13.76 7.88 1.42
C TRP A 176 -14.38 8.79 0.36
N ARG A 177 -14.37 10.11 0.60
CA ARG A 177 -14.79 11.08 -0.41
C ARG A 177 -13.71 11.11 -1.48
N LEU A 178 -13.82 10.26 -2.49
CA LEU A 178 -13.05 10.36 -3.75
C LEU A 178 -13.15 11.76 -4.40
N SER A 179 -14.21 12.52 -4.09
CA SER A 179 -14.44 13.86 -4.64
C SER A 179 -13.49 14.95 -4.11
N ALA A 180 -12.85 14.77 -2.96
CA ALA A 180 -11.92 15.77 -2.42
C ALA A 180 -10.51 15.70 -3.04
N LEU A 181 -10.20 14.65 -3.78
CA LEU A 181 -8.87 14.45 -4.38
C LEU A 181 -8.69 15.16 -5.73
N GLN A 182 -9.77 15.66 -6.34
CA GLN A 182 -9.74 16.25 -7.68
C GLN A 182 -9.45 17.77 -7.71
N SER A 183 -9.43 18.46 -6.57
CA SER A 183 -9.44 19.93 -6.55
C SER A 183 -8.27 20.62 -5.86
N THR A 184 -7.23 19.92 -5.40
CA THR A 184 -6.08 20.59 -4.79
C THR A 184 -4.89 20.55 -5.76
N PRO A 185 -4.45 21.70 -6.31
CA PRO A 185 -3.20 21.76 -7.06
C PRO A 185 -2.03 21.38 -6.13
N PRO A 186 -0.96 20.76 -6.65
CA PRO A 186 0.20 20.42 -5.85
C PRO A 186 0.82 21.71 -5.30
N SER A 187 0.89 21.83 -3.99
CA SER A 187 1.66 22.91 -3.37
C SER A 187 3.14 22.72 -3.68
N PRO A 188 3.92 23.81 -3.85
CA PRO A 188 5.35 23.72 -4.13
C PRO A 188 6.03 22.91 -3.02
N SER A 189 6.86 21.95 -3.42
CA SER A 189 7.64 21.10 -2.54
C SER A 189 8.52 21.98 -1.61
N PRO A 190 8.60 21.68 -0.31
CA PRO A 190 9.60 22.29 0.54
C PRO A 190 10.99 21.97 -0.02
N LYS A 191 11.85 22.98 -0.09
CA LYS A 191 13.25 22.82 -0.48
C LYS A 191 13.86 21.72 0.39
N SER A 192 14.47 20.73 -0.26
CA SER A 192 15.14 19.63 0.39
C SER A 192 16.14 20.12 1.44
N ILE A 193 15.93 19.75 2.69
CA ILE A 193 17.01 19.76 3.68
C ILE A 193 18.02 18.75 3.16
N GLY A 194 19.24 19.22 2.90
CA GLY A 194 20.30 18.42 2.31
C GLY A 194 20.52 17.12 3.07
N SER A 195 20.07 16.02 2.51
CA SER A 195 20.40 14.71 2.99
C SER A 195 21.57 14.17 2.16
N ASN A 196 22.71 14.14 2.80
CA ASN A 196 23.88 13.42 2.32
C ASN A 196 23.63 11.92 2.55
N THR A 197 22.73 11.33 1.78
CA THR A 197 22.50 9.89 1.70
C THR A 197 22.32 9.52 0.24
N ARG A 198 23.43 9.18 -0.39
CA ARG A 198 23.46 8.48 -1.68
C ARG A 198 22.84 7.10 -1.48
N HIS A 199 21.59 6.94 -1.68
CA HIS A 199 20.84 5.72 -2.03
C HIS A 199 19.34 6.01 -2.00
N SER A 200 18.89 6.98 -2.80
CA SER A 200 17.48 6.99 -3.21
C SER A 200 17.39 6.26 -4.55
N THR A 201 17.26 4.95 -4.51
CA THR A 201 16.72 4.22 -5.63
C THR A 201 15.27 4.67 -5.79
N SER A 202 15.05 5.68 -6.63
CA SER A 202 13.71 6.04 -7.06
C SER A 202 13.21 4.87 -7.90
N LEU A 203 12.43 3.98 -7.30
CA LEU A 203 11.54 3.09 -8.02
C LEU A 203 10.51 3.97 -8.75
N ARG A 204 10.88 4.47 -9.91
CA ARG A 204 9.92 4.96 -10.89
C ARG A 204 9.26 3.71 -11.48
N LEU A 205 8.22 3.23 -10.81
CA LEU A 205 7.24 2.39 -11.47
C LEU A 205 6.66 3.26 -12.59
N SER A 206 7.15 3.05 -13.83
CA SER A 206 6.46 3.50 -15.02
C SER A 206 5.12 2.77 -15.02
N ALA A 207 4.11 3.41 -14.43
CA ALA A 207 2.74 3.00 -14.62
C ALA A 207 2.49 3.04 -16.12
N ALA A 208 2.51 1.86 -16.74
CA ALA A 208 2.25 1.69 -18.15
C ALA A 208 0.90 2.32 -18.44
N ARG A 209 0.91 3.46 -19.10
CA ARG A 209 -0.26 4.04 -19.77
C ARG A 209 -0.67 3.06 -20.86
N ARG A 210 -1.49 2.08 -20.51
CA ARG A 210 -2.30 1.35 -21.48
C ARG A 210 -3.75 1.71 -21.22
N HIS A 211 -4.12 2.90 -21.65
CA HIS A 211 -5.49 3.13 -22.12
C HIS A 211 -5.59 2.40 -23.45
N GLY A 212 -6.17 1.22 -23.39
CA GLY A 212 -6.58 0.51 -24.59
C GLY A 212 -7.58 1.38 -25.34
N ARG A 213 -7.16 1.94 -26.47
CA ARG A 213 -8.06 2.33 -27.52
C ARG A 213 -8.64 1.05 -28.10
N LEU A 214 -9.85 0.70 -27.71
CA LEU A 214 -10.68 -0.19 -28.50
C LEU A 214 -11.01 0.55 -29.79
N HIS A 215 -10.32 0.20 -30.85
CA HIS A 215 -10.73 0.57 -32.20
C HIS A 215 -12.02 -0.14 -32.52
N ASP A 216 -13.05 0.67 -32.71
CA ASP A 216 -14.28 0.30 -33.39
C ASP A 216 -13.94 0.20 -34.90
N GLU A 217 -13.86 -1.02 -35.41
CA GLU A 217 -13.90 -1.29 -36.85
C GLU A 217 -15.05 -2.23 -37.14
N ARG A 218 -16.21 -1.64 -37.40
CA ARG A 218 -17.22 -2.28 -38.25
C ARG A 218 -17.43 -1.41 -39.45
N ARG A 219 -16.86 -1.84 -40.56
CA ARG A 219 -17.48 -1.86 -41.91
C ARG A 219 -16.84 -2.98 -42.74
#